data_49bea2efb2c20d24fd395f2a3a4e790d
#
_entry.id   49bea2efb2c20d24fd395f2a3a4e790d
#
_cell.length_a   1.000
_cell.length_b   1.000
_cell.length_c   1.000
_cell.angle_alpha   90.00
_cell.angle_beta   90.00
_cell.angle_gamma   90.00
#
_symmetry.space_group_name_H-M   'P 1'
#
loop_
_entity.id
_entity.type
_entity.pdbx_description
1 polymer ?
#
loop_
_entity_poly.entity_id
_entity_poly.type
_entity_poly.pdbx_seq_one_letter_code
_entity_poly.pdbx_strand_id
1 'polypeptide(L)'
;MLPITFMMALATLKASAQNPDFLTLIKAATQAPSGHNSQPWWFETSDHSIVIKPNFEKALPAVDGQHRELFISLGCALENLCIKASELQYQTNVTLTPEGVITIDLQKSEAVAPDPLASVIEKRQTNRSVYDNNRLDPALLQNLVAQTGATGIFTFANGTP
;
A
#
# COMPACT_ATOMS: atom_id res chain seq x y z
N MET A 1 -9.99 57.17 28.94
CA MET A 1 -8.99 56.38 28.20
C MET A 1 -8.84 55.05 28.90
N LEU A 2 -9.56 53.99 28.41
CA LEU A 2 -9.44 52.65 28.91
C LEU A 2 -8.39 51.92 28.07
N PRO A 3 -7.50 51.08 28.64
CA PRO A 3 -6.59 50.26 27.85
C PRO A 3 -7.33 49.02 27.35
N ILE A 4 -7.23 48.80 26.05
CA ILE A 4 -7.71 47.61 25.36
C ILE A 4 -6.72 46.50 25.66
N THR A 5 -7.09 45.58 26.58
CA THR A 5 -6.33 44.37 26.86
C THR A 5 -6.56 43.38 25.71
N PHE A 6 -5.55 43.22 24.85
CA PHE A 6 -5.53 42.26 23.76
C PHE A 6 -5.28 40.87 24.36
N MET A 7 -6.35 40.13 24.56
CA MET A 7 -6.28 38.74 25.05
C MET A 7 -5.90 37.84 23.87
N MET A 8 -4.60 37.56 23.71
CA MET A 8 -4.08 36.53 22.82
C MET A 8 -4.58 35.16 23.30
N ALA A 9 -5.57 34.61 22.62
CA ALA A 9 -5.91 33.21 22.76
C ALA A 9 -4.76 32.38 22.22
N LEU A 10 -3.98 31.81 23.11
CA LEU A 10 -2.95 30.82 22.80
C LEU A 10 -3.70 29.54 22.36
N ALA A 11 -3.90 29.34 21.07
CA ALA A 11 -4.34 28.08 20.52
C ALA A 11 -3.22 27.06 20.80
N THR A 12 -3.40 26.24 21.81
CA THR A 12 -2.55 25.07 22.04
C THR A 12 -2.79 24.10 20.89
N LEU A 13 -1.94 24.17 19.86
CA LEU A 13 -1.78 23.07 18.92
C LEU A 13 -1.35 21.85 19.76
N LYS A 14 -2.31 20.96 20.05
CA LYS A 14 -1.98 19.59 20.44
C LYS A 14 -1.31 18.97 19.23
N ALA A 15 0.01 18.93 19.22
CA ALA A 15 0.73 17.97 18.41
C ALA A 15 0.30 16.58 18.91
N SER A 16 -0.63 15.95 18.24
CA SER A 16 -0.93 14.53 18.44
C SER A 16 0.39 13.80 18.22
N ALA A 17 0.88 13.10 19.25
CA ALA A 17 2.06 12.26 19.10
C ALA A 17 1.69 11.20 18.05
N GLN A 18 2.25 11.32 16.85
CA GLN A 18 1.99 10.36 15.78
C GLN A 18 2.36 8.97 16.29
N ASN A 19 1.43 8.02 16.15
CA ASN A 19 1.68 6.63 16.51
C ASN A 19 2.92 6.12 15.74
N PRO A 20 4.00 5.71 16.41
CA PRO A 20 5.25 5.30 15.75
C PRO A 20 5.05 4.12 14.80
N ASP A 21 4.03 3.28 15.04
CA ASP A 21 3.68 2.17 14.16
C ASP A 21 3.26 2.66 12.77
N PHE A 22 2.62 3.84 12.67
CA PHE A 22 2.14 4.37 11.39
C PHE A 22 3.28 4.66 10.42
N LEU A 23 4.41 5.16 10.92
CA LEU A 23 5.59 5.35 10.08
C LEU A 23 6.12 4.00 9.55
N THR A 24 6.10 2.96 10.38
CA THR A 24 6.49 1.60 9.98
C THR A 24 5.54 1.05 8.90
N LEU A 25 4.23 1.25 9.05
CA LEU A 25 3.22 0.84 8.07
C LEU A 25 3.40 1.57 6.73
N ILE A 26 3.59 2.90 6.77
CA ILE A 26 3.81 3.71 5.57
C ILE A 26 5.12 3.29 4.88
N LYS A 27 6.18 3.03 5.64
CA LYS A 27 7.44 2.53 5.08
C LYS A 27 7.24 1.21 4.33
N ALA A 28 6.48 0.27 4.89
CA ALA A 28 6.14 -0.98 4.21
C ALA A 28 5.32 -0.73 2.94
N ALA A 29 4.32 0.17 2.99
CA ALA A 29 3.54 0.58 1.84
C ALA A 29 4.41 1.12 0.70
N THR A 30 5.41 1.96 0.99
CA THR A 30 6.31 2.53 -0.02
C THR A 30 7.24 1.51 -0.68
N GLN A 31 7.37 0.30 -0.14
CA GLN A 31 8.08 -0.80 -0.79
C GLN A 31 7.28 -1.48 -1.91
N ALA A 32 6.03 -1.08 -2.11
CA ALA A 32 5.18 -1.63 -3.16
C ALA A 32 5.72 -1.30 -4.57
N PRO A 33 5.48 -2.18 -5.57
CA PRO A 33 5.76 -1.84 -6.95
C PRO A 33 4.84 -0.72 -7.44
N SER A 34 5.35 0.07 -8.39
CA SER A 34 4.53 1.07 -9.08
C SER A 34 4.94 1.19 -10.55
N GLY A 35 4.05 1.66 -11.39
CA GLY A 35 4.33 1.93 -12.79
C GLY A 35 5.58 2.81 -12.92
N HIS A 36 6.59 2.33 -13.65
CA HIS A 36 7.90 3.00 -13.80
C HIS A 36 8.57 3.44 -12.49
N ASN A 37 8.20 2.83 -11.36
CA ASN A 37 8.62 3.22 -10.01
C ASN A 37 8.30 4.68 -9.67
N SER A 38 7.20 5.20 -10.21
CA SER A 38 6.78 6.60 -10.02
C SER A 38 6.29 6.90 -8.60
N GLN A 39 5.90 5.86 -7.86
CA GLN A 39 5.38 5.98 -6.47
C GLN A 39 4.26 7.03 -6.36
N PRO A 40 3.11 6.81 -7.03
CA PRO A 40 2.09 7.82 -7.24
C PRO A 40 1.10 7.90 -6.07
N TRP A 41 1.60 8.05 -4.86
CA TRP A 41 0.80 8.09 -3.63
C TRP A 41 1.20 9.21 -2.70
N TRP A 42 0.22 9.72 -1.98
CA TRP A 42 0.36 10.54 -0.78
C TRP A 42 -0.19 9.78 0.41
N PHE A 43 0.43 9.96 1.57
CA PHE A 43 -0.06 9.41 2.83
C PHE A 43 -0.45 10.54 3.78
N GLU A 44 -1.61 10.39 4.40
CA GLU A 44 -2.05 11.22 5.51
C GLU A 44 -2.36 10.32 6.70
N THR A 45 -2.18 10.82 7.91
CA THR A 45 -2.44 10.07 9.14
C THR A 45 -3.38 10.85 10.05
N SER A 46 -4.24 10.12 10.76
CA SER A 46 -5.03 10.62 11.87
C SER A 46 -4.70 9.83 13.14
N ASP A 47 -5.48 9.97 14.21
CA ASP A 47 -5.25 9.23 15.45
C ASP A 47 -5.39 7.71 15.27
N HIS A 48 -6.24 7.25 14.34
CA HIS A 48 -6.61 5.86 14.19
C HIS A 48 -6.60 5.36 12.74
N SER A 49 -6.23 6.21 11.77
CA SER A 49 -6.25 5.81 10.36
C SER A 49 -5.07 6.34 9.57
N ILE A 50 -4.78 5.61 8.48
CA ILE A 50 -3.88 6.05 7.41
C ILE A 50 -4.71 6.19 6.15
N VAL A 51 -4.50 7.27 5.41
CA VAL A 51 -5.16 7.51 4.13
C VAL A 51 -4.11 7.49 3.02
N ILE A 52 -4.38 6.71 1.96
CA ILE A 52 -3.58 6.70 0.72
C ILE A 52 -4.35 7.46 -0.34
N LYS A 53 -3.74 8.50 -0.90
CA LYS A 53 -4.33 9.33 -1.96
C LYS A 53 -3.54 9.23 -3.25
N PRO A 54 -4.21 9.24 -4.43
CA PRO A 54 -3.50 9.28 -5.70
C PRO A 54 -2.75 10.60 -5.87
N ASN A 55 -1.49 10.51 -6.28
CA ASN A 55 -0.67 11.65 -6.67
C ASN A 55 -0.61 11.75 -8.20
N PHE A 56 -1.53 12.50 -8.77
CA PHE A 56 -1.62 12.67 -10.23
C PHE A 56 -0.46 13.45 -10.84
N GLU A 57 0.33 14.19 -10.05
CA GLU A 57 1.56 14.83 -10.54
C GLU A 57 2.62 13.79 -10.97
N LYS A 58 2.52 12.57 -10.43
CA LYS A 58 3.36 11.42 -10.76
C LYS A 58 2.69 10.45 -11.73
N ALA A 59 1.57 10.83 -12.33
CA ALA A 59 0.92 10.04 -13.36
C ALA A 59 1.80 9.91 -14.61
N LEU A 60 1.55 8.88 -15.40
CA LEU A 60 2.31 8.53 -16.59
C LEU A 60 1.42 8.65 -17.84
N PRO A 61 1.01 9.86 -18.26
CA PRO A 61 -0.04 10.05 -19.26
C PRO A 61 0.30 9.45 -20.64
N ALA A 62 1.57 9.26 -20.97
CA ALA A 62 1.99 8.67 -22.22
C ALA A 62 1.75 7.15 -22.30
N VAL A 63 1.74 6.45 -21.15
CA VAL A 63 1.61 4.98 -21.09
C VAL A 63 0.40 4.55 -20.27
N ASP A 64 -0.13 5.40 -19.41
CA ASP A 64 -1.27 5.14 -18.51
C ASP A 64 -2.28 6.30 -18.55
N GLY A 65 -2.82 6.58 -19.74
CA GLY A 65 -3.75 7.69 -19.98
C GLY A 65 -5.07 7.61 -19.21
N GLN A 66 -5.43 6.43 -18.70
CA GLN A 66 -6.62 6.21 -17.86
C GLN A 66 -6.30 5.98 -16.39
N HIS A 67 -5.05 6.18 -15.98
CA HIS A 67 -4.57 6.00 -14.60
C HIS A 67 -4.78 4.59 -14.02
N ARG A 68 -4.91 3.57 -14.88
CA ARG A 68 -5.11 2.18 -14.44
C ARG A 68 -3.91 1.66 -13.64
N GLU A 69 -2.69 1.89 -14.13
CA GLU A 69 -1.46 1.47 -13.43
C GLU A 69 -1.24 2.28 -12.15
N LEU A 70 -1.64 3.55 -12.15
CA LEU A 70 -1.60 4.40 -10.97
C LEU A 70 -2.46 3.78 -9.86
N PHE A 71 -3.73 3.45 -10.13
CA PHE A 71 -4.61 2.86 -9.12
C PHE A 71 -4.18 1.44 -8.71
N ILE A 72 -3.63 0.63 -9.63
CA ILE A 72 -3.01 -0.66 -9.27
C ILE A 72 -1.85 -0.45 -8.30
N SER A 73 -1.02 0.57 -8.51
CA SER A 73 0.09 0.91 -7.63
C SER A 73 -0.39 1.26 -6.21
N LEU A 74 -1.48 2.03 -6.09
CA LEU A 74 -2.09 2.32 -4.79
C LEU A 74 -2.59 1.03 -4.10
N GLY A 75 -3.20 0.12 -4.86
CA GLY A 75 -3.63 -1.18 -4.35
C GLY A 75 -2.45 -2.02 -3.83
N CYS A 76 -1.32 -2.02 -4.53
CA CYS A 76 -0.11 -2.69 -4.06
C CYS A 76 0.44 -2.06 -2.76
N ALA A 77 0.37 -0.73 -2.63
CA ALA A 77 0.79 -0.04 -1.41
C ALA A 77 -0.16 -0.36 -0.23
N LEU A 78 -1.47 -0.40 -0.49
CA LEU A 78 -2.48 -0.83 0.49
C LEU A 78 -2.20 -2.24 0.99
N GLU A 79 -1.94 -3.19 0.08
CA GLU A 79 -1.69 -4.58 0.45
C GLU A 79 -0.46 -4.72 1.35
N ASN A 80 0.67 -4.10 0.98
CA ASN A 80 1.86 -4.09 1.82
C ASN A 80 1.58 -3.49 3.22
N LEU A 81 0.76 -2.44 3.30
CA LEU A 81 0.36 -1.82 4.56
C LEU A 81 -0.45 -2.80 5.40
N CYS A 82 -1.46 -3.45 4.83
CA CYS A 82 -2.32 -4.41 5.54
C CYS A 82 -1.53 -5.64 6.03
N ILE A 83 -0.65 -6.18 5.19
CA ILE A 83 0.26 -7.28 5.57
C ILE A 83 1.13 -6.85 6.77
N LYS A 84 1.75 -5.67 6.72
CA LYS A 84 2.57 -5.15 7.81
C LYS A 84 1.75 -4.82 9.06
N ALA A 85 0.51 -4.35 8.88
CA ALA A 85 -0.41 -4.08 9.98
C ALA A 85 -0.75 -5.36 10.76
N SER A 86 -0.90 -6.51 10.08
CA SER A 86 -1.13 -7.79 10.74
C SER A 86 0.04 -8.20 11.63
N GLU A 87 1.28 -7.99 11.20
CA GLU A 87 2.49 -8.26 12.01
C GLU A 87 2.53 -7.40 13.27
N LEU A 88 2.01 -6.18 13.20
CA LEU A 88 1.89 -5.26 14.33
C LEU A 88 0.56 -5.44 15.10
N GLN A 89 -0.18 -6.52 14.85
CA GLN A 89 -1.46 -6.84 15.51
C GLN A 89 -2.51 -5.74 15.35
N TYR A 90 -2.62 -5.17 14.16
CA TYR A 90 -3.72 -4.30 13.79
C TYR A 90 -4.73 -5.03 12.91
N GLN A 91 -5.98 -5.00 13.31
CA GLN A 91 -7.10 -5.23 12.41
C GLN A 91 -7.27 -4.00 11.54
N THR A 92 -7.41 -4.21 10.22
CA THR A 92 -7.61 -3.15 9.24
C THR A 92 -9.04 -3.18 8.72
N ASN A 93 -9.66 -1.99 8.62
CA ASN A 93 -10.91 -1.82 7.90
C ASN A 93 -10.68 -0.81 6.78
N VAL A 94 -10.91 -1.23 5.54
CA VAL A 94 -10.55 -0.46 4.33
C VAL A 94 -11.80 0.08 3.68
N THR A 95 -11.81 1.37 3.38
CA THR A 95 -12.83 2.02 2.57
C THR A 95 -12.19 2.69 1.37
N LEU A 96 -12.87 2.64 0.22
CA LEU A 96 -12.41 3.19 -1.04
C LEU A 96 -13.47 4.13 -1.61
N THR A 97 -13.05 5.33 -2.01
CA THR A 97 -13.94 6.27 -2.72
C THR A 97 -13.83 6.09 -4.25
N PRO A 98 -14.83 6.56 -5.03
CA PRO A 98 -14.75 6.53 -6.50
C PRO A 98 -13.54 7.27 -7.08
N GLU A 99 -13.01 8.26 -6.37
CA GLU A 99 -11.83 9.05 -6.75
C GLU A 99 -10.52 8.32 -6.46
N GLY A 100 -10.58 7.11 -5.87
CA GLY A 100 -9.43 6.28 -5.55
C GLY A 100 -8.72 6.64 -4.24
N VAL A 101 -9.39 7.39 -3.34
CA VAL A 101 -8.89 7.63 -1.98
C VAL A 101 -9.18 6.40 -1.12
N ILE A 102 -8.13 5.86 -0.50
CA ILE A 102 -8.20 4.67 0.34
C ILE A 102 -8.00 5.09 1.80
N THR A 103 -8.98 4.82 2.65
CA THR A 103 -8.87 5.02 4.09
C THR A 103 -8.74 3.67 4.78
N ILE A 104 -7.74 3.53 5.63
CA ILE A 104 -7.44 2.32 6.40
C ILE A 104 -7.58 2.67 7.88
N ASP A 105 -8.67 2.24 8.49
CA ASP A 105 -8.86 2.32 9.94
C ASP A 105 -8.09 1.18 10.60
N LEU A 106 -7.37 1.50 11.67
CA LEU A 106 -6.42 0.62 12.34
C LEU A 106 -6.83 0.44 13.80
N GLN A 107 -7.16 -0.79 14.17
CA GLN A 107 -7.53 -1.15 15.54
C GLN A 107 -6.60 -2.24 16.07
N LYS A 108 -5.92 -2.00 17.20
CA LYS A 108 -5.11 -3.03 17.86
C LYS A 108 -5.98 -4.22 18.26
N SER A 109 -5.52 -5.43 17.93
CA SER A 109 -6.22 -6.67 18.26
C SER A 109 -5.25 -7.84 18.32
N GLU A 110 -5.16 -8.48 19.47
CA GLU A 110 -4.34 -9.69 19.67
C GLU A 110 -4.89 -10.91 18.87
N ALA A 111 -6.14 -10.83 18.40
CA ALA A 111 -6.73 -11.88 17.58
C ALA A 111 -6.21 -11.90 16.14
N VAL A 112 -5.49 -10.87 15.71
CA VAL A 112 -4.91 -10.80 14.35
C VAL A 112 -3.64 -11.64 14.30
N ALA A 113 -3.67 -12.68 13.46
CA ALA A 113 -2.48 -13.48 13.17
C ALA A 113 -1.58 -12.74 12.16
N PRO A 114 -0.25 -12.71 12.37
CA PRO A 114 0.68 -12.13 11.42
C PRO A 114 0.63 -12.85 10.06
N ASP A 115 0.55 -12.08 8.98
CA ASP A 115 0.71 -12.61 7.64
C ASP A 115 2.19 -13.00 7.40
N PRO A 116 2.48 -14.23 6.94
CA PRO A 116 3.85 -14.67 6.69
C PRO A 116 4.57 -13.83 5.63
N LEU A 117 3.84 -13.16 4.73
CA LEU A 117 4.42 -12.28 3.72
C LEU A 117 5.03 -11.00 4.31
N ALA A 118 4.72 -10.62 5.55
CA ALA A 118 5.31 -9.46 6.20
C ALA A 118 6.85 -9.53 6.23
N SER A 119 7.42 -10.72 6.38
CA SER A 119 8.88 -10.96 6.43
C SER A 119 9.59 -10.80 5.08
N VAL A 120 8.84 -10.74 3.97
CA VAL A 120 9.40 -10.69 2.62
C VAL A 120 9.11 -9.39 1.88
N ILE A 121 8.33 -8.46 2.44
CA ILE A 121 8.04 -7.16 1.82
C ILE A 121 9.32 -6.46 1.37
N GLU A 122 10.32 -6.37 2.26
CA GLU A 122 11.60 -5.69 1.97
C GLU A 122 12.49 -6.47 0.99
N LYS A 123 12.25 -7.77 0.81
CA LYS A 123 13.02 -8.64 -0.09
C LYS A 123 12.42 -8.69 -1.49
N ARG A 124 11.15 -8.29 -1.65
CA ARG A 124 10.48 -8.28 -2.94
C ARG A 124 11.17 -7.27 -3.87
N GLN A 125 11.46 -7.71 -5.07
CA GLN A 125 11.99 -6.84 -6.12
C GLN A 125 11.38 -7.24 -7.48
N THR A 126 11.26 -6.27 -8.37
CA THR A 126 10.86 -6.51 -9.76
C THR A 126 12.07 -7.03 -10.53
N ASN A 127 12.02 -8.29 -10.98
CA ASN A 127 13.07 -8.85 -11.81
C ASN A 127 12.83 -8.43 -13.27
N ARG A 128 13.80 -7.74 -13.86
CA ARG A 128 13.84 -7.34 -15.28
C ARG A 128 15.02 -7.95 -16.04
N SER A 129 15.69 -8.93 -15.43
CA SER A 129 16.79 -9.66 -16.06
C SER A 129 16.28 -10.52 -17.21
N VAL A 130 17.20 -10.90 -18.10
CA VAL A 130 16.92 -11.92 -19.10
C VAL A 130 16.72 -13.24 -18.37
N TYR A 131 15.59 -13.89 -18.64
CA TYR A 131 15.31 -15.20 -18.07
C TYR A 131 16.09 -16.28 -18.84
N ASP A 132 16.55 -17.32 -18.14
CA ASP A 132 17.06 -18.51 -18.77
C ASP A 132 15.89 -19.29 -19.44
N ASN A 133 16.23 -20.25 -20.32
CA ASN A 133 15.21 -21.04 -21.00
C ASN A 133 14.73 -22.24 -20.15
N ASN A 134 15.01 -22.26 -18.85
CA ASN A 134 14.57 -23.32 -17.96
C ASN A 134 13.05 -23.27 -17.81
N ARG A 135 12.41 -24.44 -17.95
CA ARG A 135 10.98 -24.56 -17.72
C ARG A 135 10.70 -24.56 -16.21
N LEU A 136 9.66 -23.84 -15.83
CA LEU A 136 9.14 -23.94 -14.45
C LEU A 136 8.53 -25.32 -14.24
N ASP A 137 8.70 -25.87 -13.04
CA ASP A 137 8.00 -27.08 -12.63
C ASP A 137 6.49 -26.83 -12.66
N PRO A 138 5.73 -27.63 -13.42
CA PRO A 138 4.27 -27.48 -13.49
C PRO A 138 3.57 -27.59 -12.13
N ALA A 139 4.10 -28.40 -11.21
CA ALA A 139 3.54 -28.55 -9.87
C ALA A 139 3.75 -27.28 -9.04
N LEU A 140 4.93 -26.66 -9.14
CA LEU A 140 5.20 -25.36 -8.51
C LEU A 140 4.23 -24.28 -9.02
N LEU A 141 4.05 -24.23 -10.35
CA LEU A 141 3.14 -23.24 -10.96
C LEU A 141 1.69 -23.42 -10.51
N GLN A 142 1.20 -24.67 -10.47
CA GLN A 142 -0.13 -24.99 -9.97
C GLN A 142 -0.31 -24.58 -8.51
N ASN A 143 0.68 -24.86 -7.67
CA ASN A 143 0.65 -24.47 -6.25
C ASN A 143 0.60 -22.93 -6.08
N LEU A 144 1.40 -22.19 -6.85
CA LEU A 144 1.39 -20.73 -6.80
C LEU A 144 0.03 -20.17 -7.22
N VAL A 145 -0.56 -20.67 -8.29
CA VAL A 145 -1.90 -20.29 -8.74
C VAL A 145 -2.95 -20.59 -7.67
N ALA A 146 -2.91 -21.77 -7.06
CA ALA A 146 -3.84 -22.17 -6.01
C ALA A 146 -3.76 -21.26 -4.76
N GLN A 147 -2.56 -20.83 -4.38
CA GLN A 147 -2.35 -19.97 -3.22
C GLN A 147 -2.89 -18.54 -3.41
N THR A 148 -3.04 -18.06 -4.65
CA THR A 148 -3.56 -16.71 -4.90
C THR A 148 -5.05 -16.58 -4.61
N GLY A 149 -5.81 -17.69 -4.58
CA GLY A 149 -7.27 -17.67 -4.49
C GLY A 149 -7.96 -16.94 -5.63
N ALA A 150 -7.21 -16.47 -6.62
CA ALA A 150 -7.73 -15.70 -7.74
C ALA A 150 -8.34 -16.60 -8.80
N THR A 151 -9.48 -16.17 -9.34
CA THR A 151 -10.11 -16.79 -10.51
C THR A 151 -9.63 -16.11 -11.79
N GLY A 152 -9.44 -16.89 -12.87
CA GLY A 152 -9.08 -16.31 -14.18
C GLY A 152 -7.58 -16.05 -14.36
N ILE A 153 -6.70 -16.78 -13.65
CA ILE A 153 -5.27 -16.77 -13.94
C ILE A 153 -5.01 -17.68 -15.14
N PHE A 154 -4.37 -17.11 -16.16
CA PHE A 154 -3.96 -17.84 -17.36
C PHE A 154 -2.44 -17.98 -17.38
N THR A 155 -1.96 -19.19 -17.63
CA THR A 155 -0.54 -19.48 -17.84
C THR A 155 -0.32 -19.87 -19.29
N PHE A 156 0.72 -19.32 -19.91
CA PHE A 156 1.08 -19.60 -21.27
C PHE A 156 2.42 -20.34 -21.30
N ALA A 157 2.47 -21.47 -22.01
CA ALA A 157 3.75 -22.11 -22.29
C ALA A 157 4.46 -21.34 -23.44
N ASN A 158 5.78 -21.24 -23.37
CA ASN A 158 6.58 -20.70 -24.47
C ASN A 158 6.29 -21.47 -25.77
N GLY A 159 5.93 -20.75 -26.82
CA GLY A 159 5.66 -21.33 -28.14
C GLY A 159 4.18 -21.54 -28.49
N THR A 160 3.24 -21.12 -27.65
CA THR A 160 1.84 -20.95 -28.04
C THR A 160 1.63 -19.56 -28.66
N PRO A 161 1.10 -19.46 -29.87
CA PRO A 161 0.84 -18.17 -30.54
C PRO A 161 -0.23 -17.35 -29.83
#